data_b133924dbfe3e48fc54c612d67824028
#
_entry.id   b133924dbfe3e48fc54c612d67824028
#
_cell.length_a   1.000
_cell.length_b   1.000
_cell.length_c   1.000
_cell.angle_alpha   90.00
_cell.angle_beta   90.00
_cell.angle_gamma   90.00
#
_symmetry.space_group_name_H-M   'P 1'
#
loop_
_entity.id
_entity.type
_entity.pdbx_description
1 polymer ?
#
loop_
_entity_poly.entity_id
_entity_poly.type
_entity_poly.pdbx_seq_one_letter_code
_entity_poly.pdbx_strand_id
1 'polypeptide(L)'
;MKRGDALKILEELKNSPNMIKHELAVGFTMAALYDYFKDKNPPPPDGGFGGPEMTKEDWEITGIMHDADYEITGKSLELHTEETTKKLKEIGASQQIIDAVRGHCDKAPRNSLMAKAVYACDELTGLIVACALVQPEKKLSSVTVESVQKKFKDHSFAKGANRDQIKTCEDQLNISLEEFIALTLKTMQTHASELGL
;
A
#
# COMPACT_ATOMS: atom_id res chain seq x y z
N MET A 1 -4.17 -16.50 6.42
CA MET A 1 -5.22 -15.47 6.45
C MET A 1 -5.75 -15.29 5.04
N LYS A 2 -7.03 -15.00 4.85
CA LYS A 2 -7.63 -14.77 3.54
C LYS A 2 -8.03 -13.29 3.41
N ARG A 3 -8.07 -12.78 2.16
CA ARG A 3 -8.55 -11.41 1.87
C ARG A 3 -9.89 -11.11 2.57
N GLY A 4 -10.82 -12.09 2.58
CA GLY A 4 -12.11 -11.91 3.26
C GLY A 4 -12.02 -11.69 4.76
N ASP A 5 -11.01 -12.23 5.43
CA ASP A 5 -10.80 -12.00 6.86
C ASP A 5 -10.28 -10.58 7.11
N ALA A 6 -9.38 -10.08 6.24
CA ALA A 6 -8.91 -8.70 6.30
C ALA A 6 -10.07 -7.70 6.16
N LEU A 7 -10.95 -7.88 5.16
CA LEU A 7 -12.11 -7.01 4.96
C LEU A 7 -13.06 -6.99 6.15
N LYS A 8 -13.29 -8.13 6.80
CA LYS A 8 -14.11 -8.19 8.05
C LYS A 8 -13.46 -7.37 9.17
N ILE A 9 -12.12 -7.43 9.31
CA ILE A 9 -11.43 -6.62 10.33
C ILE A 9 -11.61 -5.14 10.04
N LEU A 10 -11.56 -4.68 8.77
CA LEU A 10 -11.84 -3.29 8.43
C LEU A 10 -13.25 -2.86 8.86
N GLU A 11 -14.25 -3.72 8.66
CA GLU A 11 -15.62 -3.47 9.12
C GLU A 11 -15.71 -3.40 10.64
N GLU A 12 -15.07 -4.34 11.36
CA GLU A 12 -15.01 -4.37 12.82
C GLU A 12 -14.34 -3.11 13.38
N LEU A 13 -13.28 -2.62 12.74
CA LEU A 13 -12.56 -1.40 13.10
C LEU A 13 -13.24 -0.13 12.57
N LYS A 14 -14.43 -0.26 11.95
CA LYS A 14 -15.30 0.84 11.50
C LYS A 14 -14.65 1.80 10.51
N ASN A 15 -13.82 1.26 9.63
CA ASN A 15 -13.21 2.05 8.57
C ASN A 15 -14.28 2.67 7.66
N SER A 16 -14.10 3.94 7.32
CA SER A 16 -14.99 4.62 6.39
C SER A 16 -14.88 4.05 4.96
N PRO A 17 -15.88 4.22 4.11
CA PRO A 17 -15.80 3.78 2.72
C PRO A 17 -14.58 4.35 1.96
N ASN A 18 -14.11 5.53 2.29
CA ASN A 18 -12.93 6.13 1.66
C ASN A 18 -11.64 5.48 2.16
N MET A 19 -11.55 5.15 3.45
CA MET A 19 -10.42 4.44 4.01
C MET A 19 -10.34 3.03 3.42
N ILE A 20 -11.44 2.29 3.36
CA ILE A 20 -11.49 0.96 2.71
C ILE A 20 -10.99 1.02 1.26
N LYS A 21 -11.34 2.06 0.51
CA LYS A 21 -10.83 2.24 -0.86
C LYS A 21 -9.33 2.48 -0.91
N HIS A 22 -8.80 3.25 0.02
CA HIS A 22 -7.35 3.45 0.15
C HIS A 22 -6.64 2.14 0.45
N GLU A 23 -7.10 1.41 1.44
CA GLU A 23 -6.55 0.11 1.84
C GLU A 23 -6.61 -0.92 0.71
N LEU A 24 -7.70 -0.95 -0.05
CA LEU A 24 -7.82 -1.77 -1.25
C LEU A 24 -6.83 -1.34 -2.34
N ALA A 25 -6.64 -0.03 -2.57
CA ALA A 25 -5.68 0.45 -3.56
C ALA A 25 -4.25 0.05 -3.21
N VAL A 26 -3.86 0.15 -1.94
CA VAL A 26 -2.57 -0.32 -1.45
C VAL A 26 -2.48 -1.84 -1.57
N GLY A 27 -3.53 -2.59 -1.17
CA GLY A 27 -3.58 -4.04 -1.29
C GLY A 27 -3.37 -4.55 -2.72
N PHE A 28 -4.10 -3.99 -3.69
CA PHE A 28 -3.93 -4.35 -5.11
C PHE A 28 -2.52 -4.01 -5.62
N THR A 29 -1.99 -2.86 -5.22
CA THR A 29 -0.62 -2.46 -5.59
C THR A 29 0.41 -3.42 -5.00
N MET A 30 0.26 -3.83 -3.75
CA MET A 30 1.11 -4.81 -3.10
C MET A 30 1.09 -6.17 -3.82
N ALA A 31 -0.10 -6.63 -4.23
CA ALA A 31 -0.22 -7.86 -5.02
C ALA A 31 0.49 -7.76 -6.38
N ALA A 32 0.40 -6.61 -7.04
CA ALA A 32 1.09 -6.36 -8.31
C ALA A 32 2.62 -6.26 -8.13
N LEU A 33 3.09 -5.68 -7.03
CA LEU A 33 4.50 -5.63 -6.68
C LEU A 33 5.07 -7.02 -6.40
N TYR A 34 4.31 -7.91 -5.75
CA TYR A 34 4.69 -9.30 -5.60
C TYR A 34 4.96 -9.96 -6.94
N ASP A 35 4.05 -9.84 -7.90
CA ASP A 35 4.22 -10.40 -9.25
C ASP A 35 5.44 -9.78 -9.96
N TYR A 36 5.58 -8.46 -9.89
CA TYR A 36 6.71 -7.74 -10.47
C TYR A 36 8.06 -8.28 -9.97
N PHE A 37 8.20 -8.46 -8.66
CA PHE A 37 9.46 -8.95 -8.08
C PHE A 37 9.69 -10.42 -8.37
N LYS A 38 8.64 -11.25 -8.38
CA LYS A 38 8.73 -12.66 -8.71
C LYS A 38 9.24 -12.90 -10.12
N ASP A 39 8.81 -12.07 -11.07
CA ASP A 39 9.18 -12.22 -12.48
C ASP A 39 10.57 -11.65 -12.80
N LYS A 40 10.93 -10.51 -12.20
CA LYS A 40 12.19 -9.79 -12.51
C LYS A 40 13.34 -10.13 -11.57
N ASN A 41 13.07 -10.41 -10.32
CA ASN A 41 14.03 -10.73 -9.29
C ASN A 41 13.52 -11.93 -8.51
N PRO A 42 13.85 -13.18 -8.90
CA PRO A 42 13.55 -14.30 -8.05
C PRO A 42 14.09 -14.03 -6.64
N PRO A 43 13.35 -14.38 -5.58
CA PRO A 43 13.71 -14.00 -4.22
C PRO A 43 15.12 -14.46 -3.90
N PRO A 44 15.94 -13.60 -3.26
CA PRO A 44 17.20 -14.06 -2.71
C PRO A 44 16.94 -15.21 -1.73
N PRO A 45 17.88 -16.16 -1.59
CA PRO A 45 17.72 -17.33 -0.73
C PRO A 45 17.40 -17.03 0.74
N ASP A 46 17.65 -15.80 1.17
CA ASP A 46 17.41 -15.28 2.52
C ASP A 46 15.99 -14.72 2.75
N GLY A 47 15.09 -14.91 1.79
CA GLY A 47 13.69 -14.54 1.97
C GLY A 47 13.35 -13.07 1.71
N GLY A 48 13.98 -12.43 0.73
CA GLY A 48 13.75 -11.04 0.34
C GLY A 48 12.27 -10.64 0.12
N PHE A 49 11.38 -11.60 -0.11
CA PHE A 49 9.91 -11.38 -0.19
C PHE A 49 9.21 -11.28 1.17
N GLY A 50 9.92 -11.24 2.28
CA GLY A 50 9.34 -11.29 3.63
C GLY A 50 9.51 -12.64 4.30
N GLY A 51 10.05 -13.63 3.57
CA GLY A 51 10.29 -14.99 3.98
C GLY A 51 9.90 -15.98 2.89
N PRO A 52 10.44 -17.21 2.92
CA PRO A 52 10.26 -18.20 1.85
C PRO A 52 8.81 -18.67 1.65
N GLU A 53 7.91 -18.34 2.57
CA GLU A 53 6.51 -18.77 2.56
C GLU A 53 5.51 -17.66 2.23
N MET A 54 5.96 -16.39 2.00
CA MET A 54 5.04 -15.30 1.71
C MET A 54 4.44 -15.42 0.30
N THR A 55 3.13 -15.32 0.24
CA THR A 55 2.34 -15.43 -0.99
C THR A 55 1.89 -14.06 -1.50
N LYS A 56 1.40 -14.00 -2.72
CA LYS A 56 0.75 -12.81 -3.29
C LYS A 56 -0.42 -12.33 -2.41
N GLU A 57 -1.21 -13.27 -1.87
CA GLU A 57 -2.33 -12.93 -0.97
C GLU A 57 -1.82 -12.30 0.34
N ASP A 58 -0.68 -12.75 0.87
CA ASP A 58 -0.08 -12.12 2.08
C ASP A 58 0.37 -10.69 1.82
N TRP A 59 0.91 -10.41 0.65
CA TRP A 59 1.25 -9.05 0.24
C TRP A 59 0.01 -8.17 0.09
N GLU A 60 -1.05 -8.68 -0.57
CA GLU A 60 -2.33 -7.97 -0.69
C GLU A 60 -2.91 -7.66 0.69
N ILE A 61 -2.95 -8.65 1.58
CA ILE A 61 -3.45 -8.51 2.95
C ILE A 61 -2.63 -7.48 3.73
N THR A 62 -1.30 -7.48 3.59
CA THR A 62 -0.45 -6.47 4.24
C THR A 62 -0.85 -5.05 3.82
N GLY A 63 -1.10 -4.85 2.52
CA GLY A 63 -1.59 -3.56 2.02
C GLY A 63 -2.99 -3.21 2.53
N ILE A 64 -3.91 -4.17 2.61
CA ILE A 64 -5.27 -3.94 3.14
C ILE A 64 -5.23 -3.60 4.64
N MET A 65 -4.29 -4.13 5.39
CA MET A 65 -4.25 -4.02 6.84
C MET A 65 -3.37 -2.90 7.38
N HIS A 66 -2.59 -2.19 6.52
CA HIS A 66 -1.58 -1.26 7.01
C HIS A 66 -2.18 -0.12 7.85
N ASP A 67 -3.31 0.43 7.44
CA ASP A 67 -3.98 1.57 8.08
C ASP A 67 -5.30 1.19 8.80
N ALA A 68 -5.58 -0.12 8.99
CA ALA A 68 -6.87 -0.62 9.45
C ALA A 68 -7.38 0.00 10.75
N ASP A 69 -6.52 0.46 11.64
CA ASP A 69 -6.91 1.13 12.90
C ASP A 69 -6.77 2.66 12.88
N TYR A 70 -6.38 3.25 11.74
CA TYR A 70 -6.05 4.67 11.66
C TYR A 70 -7.22 5.58 12.05
N GLU A 71 -8.44 5.27 11.60
CA GLU A 71 -9.63 6.07 11.96
C GLU A 71 -10.08 5.83 13.40
N ILE A 72 -10.12 4.58 13.88
CA ILE A 72 -10.59 4.26 15.23
C ILE A 72 -9.64 4.76 16.31
N THR A 73 -8.35 4.88 16.01
CA THR A 73 -7.35 5.48 16.91
C THR A 73 -7.35 7.02 16.88
N GLY A 74 -8.29 7.62 16.13
CA GLY A 74 -8.38 9.07 15.99
C GLY A 74 -7.17 9.68 15.29
N LYS A 75 -6.52 8.91 14.41
CA LYS A 75 -5.30 9.30 13.66
C LYS A 75 -4.09 9.54 14.58
N SER A 76 -4.08 8.93 15.75
CA SER A 76 -2.98 9.01 16.69
C SER A 76 -1.79 8.19 16.19
N LEU A 77 -0.66 8.80 15.90
CA LEU A 77 0.56 8.11 15.50
C LEU A 77 1.09 7.16 16.60
N GLU A 78 0.83 7.48 17.85
CA GLU A 78 1.20 6.62 19.00
C GLU A 78 0.39 5.33 19.03
N LEU A 79 -0.93 5.41 18.79
CA LEU A 79 -1.85 4.25 18.87
C LEU A 79 -1.97 3.51 17.54
N HIS A 80 -1.56 4.13 16.43
CA HIS A 80 -1.62 3.56 15.10
C HIS A 80 -0.93 2.20 15.04
N THR A 81 -1.51 1.25 14.34
CA THR A 81 -1.14 -0.17 14.21
C THR A 81 -1.24 -1.01 15.48
N GLU A 82 -1.62 -0.49 16.63
CA GLU A 82 -1.73 -1.30 17.85
C GLU A 82 -2.96 -2.22 17.83
N GLU A 83 -4.15 -1.71 17.50
CA GLU A 83 -5.35 -2.53 17.35
C GLU A 83 -5.25 -3.46 16.14
N THR A 84 -4.68 -2.97 15.02
CA THR A 84 -4.40 -3.81 13.86
C THR A 84 -3.48 -4.97 14.24
N THR A 85 -2.41 -4.72 14.97
CA THR A 85 -1.47 -5.75 15.43
C THR A 85 -2.16 -6.80 16.30
N LYS A 86 -3.04 -6.37 17.18
CA LYS A 86 -3.83 -7.27 18.05
C LYS A 86 -4.73 -8.18 17.20
N LYS A 87 -5.49 -7.60 16.26
CA LYS A 87 -6.36 -8.35 15.35
C LYS A 87 -5.58 -9.35 14.49
N LEU A 88 -4.44 -8.94 13.94
CA LEU A 88 -3.57 -9.81 13.16
C LEU A 88 -3.06 -11.00 13.99
N LYS A 89 -2.69 -10.79 15.25
CA LYS A 89 -2.29 -11.87 16.18
C LYS A 89 -3.46 -12.82 16.52
N GLU A 90 -4.64 -12.28 16.76
CA GLU A 90 -5.85 -13.08 17.09
C GLU A 90 -6.20 -14.06 15.96
N ILE A 91 -5.99 -13.69 14.71
CA ILE A 91 -6.25 -14.55 13.54
C ILE A 91 -5.04 -15.37 13.08
N GLY A 92 -3.92 -15.32 13.80
CA GLY A 92 -2.72 -16.10 13.51
C GLY A 92 -1.95 -15.63 12.27
N ALA A 93 -1.98 -14.33 11.97
CA ALA A 93 -1.15 -13.76 10.89
C ALA A 93 0.35 -13.96 11.20
N SER A 94 1.16 -14.12 10.15
CA SER A 94 2.60 -14.29 10.32
C SER A 94 3.25 -13.03 10.90
N GLN A 95 4.37 -13.22 11.61
CA GLN A 95 5.12 -12.09 12.16
C GLN A 95 5.62 -11.14 11.05
N GLN A 96 5.91 -11.66 9.86
CA GLN A 96 6.34 -10.86 8.72
C GLN A 96 5.24 -9.85 8.26
N ILE A 97 3.97 -10.26 8.25
CA ILE A 97 2.84 -9.36 7.96
C ILE A 97 2.74 -8.29 9.05
N ILE A 98 2.82 -8.69 10.31
CA ILE A 98 2.75 -7.77 11.45
C ILE A 98 3.89 -6.75 11.40
N ASP A 99 5.12 -7.21 11.13
CA ASP A 99 6.30 -6.34 11.04
C ASP A 99 6.19 -5.38 9.84
N ALA A 100 5.67 -5.82 8.70
CA ALA A 100 5.46 -4.97 7.55
C ALA A 100 4.38 -3.90 7.82
N VAL A 101 3.25 -4.28 8.42
CA VAL A 101 2.21 -3.35 8.86
C VAL A 101 2.77 -2.34 9.85
N ARG A 102 3.51 -2.76 10.86
CA ARG A 102 4.13 -1.84 11.83
C ARG A 102 5.26 -1.00 11.22
N GLY A 103 5.94 -1.54 10.22
CA GLY A 103 7.04 -0.88 9.53
C GLY A 103 6.61 0.32 8.68
N HIS A 104 5.36 0.35 8.17
CA HIS A 104 4.91 1.47 7.35
C HIS A 104 4.82 2.80 8.13
N CYS A 105 4.63 2.74 9.44
CA CYS A 105 4.60 3.91 10.33
C CYS A 105 5.79 4.00 11.31
N ASP A 106 6.95 3.43 10.94
CA ASP A 106 8.21 3.46 11.71
C ASP A 106 8.18 2.75 13.07
N LYS A 107 7.19 1.89 13.34
CA LYS A 107 7.11 1.12 14.60
C LYS A 107 7.81 -0.23 14.55
N ALA A 108 8.32 -0.63 13.39
CA ALA A 108 9.19 -1.78 13.20
C ALA A 108 10.21 -1.49 12.10
N PRO A 109 11.36 -2.14 12.09
CA PRO A 109 12.33 -2.00 11.01
C PRO A 109 11.78 -2.62 9.71
N ARG A 110 12.00 -1.93 8.58
CA ARG A 110 11.62 -2.41 7.23
C ARG A 110 12.68 -3.32 6.63
N ASN A 111 12.87 -4.50 7.22
CA ASN A 111 13.92 -5.43 6.80
C ASN A 111 13.52 -6.27 5.57
N SER A 112 12.23 -6.53 5.36
CA SER A 112 11.74 -7.31 4.22
C SER A 112 11.37 -6.43 3.03
N LEU A 113 11.41 -7.02 1.82
CA LEU A 113 10.95 -6.37 0.59
C LEU A 113 9.47 -5.96 0.69
N MET A 114 8.63 -6.81 1.33
CA MET A 114 7.21 -6.53 1.58
C MET A 114 7.03 -5.28 2.46
N ALA A 115 7.82 -5.13 3.55
CA ALA A 115 7.75 -3.96 4.42
C ALA A 115 8.20 -2.66 3.71
N LYS A 116 9.22 -2.74 2.87
CA LYS A 116 9.67 -1.62 2.02
C LYS A 116 8.63 -1.26 0.97
N ALA A 117 7.97 -2.27 0.38
CA ALA A 117 6.96 -2.08 -0.64
C ALA A 117 5.71 -1.38 -0.10
N VAL A 118 5.16 -1.83 1.04
CA VAL A 118 3.98 -1.19 1.63
C VAL A 118 4.28 0.25 2.02
N TYR A 119 5.45 0.53 2.57
CA TYR A 119 5.89 1.88 2.89
C TYR A 119 5.92 2.80 1.67
N ALA A 120 6.53 2.35 0.57
CA ALA A 120 6.65 3.17 -0.64
C ALA A 120 5.32 3.38 -1.37
N CYS A 121 4.43 2.37 -1.41
CA CYS A 121 3.21 2.43 -2.22
C CYS A 121 2.03 3.12 -1.53
N ASP A 122 1.98 3.15 -0.21
CA ASP A 122 0.93 3.82 0.56
C ASP A 122 0.67 5.24 0.05
N GLU A 123 1.64 6.11 0.15
CA GLU A 123 1.56 7.52 -0.25
C GLU A 123 1.38 7.74 -1.76
N LEU A 124 1.88 6.81 -2.59
CA LEU A 124 1.72 6.91 -4.04
C LEU A 124 0.27 6.66 -4.45
N THR A 125 -0.42 5.72 -3.83
CA THR A 125 -1.83 5.44 -4.12
C THR A 125 -2.70 6.66 -3.83
N GLY A 126 -2.47 7.34 -2.70
CA GLY A 126 -3.13 8.59 -2.33
C GLY A 126 -2.86 9.73 -3.32
N LEU A 127 -1.63 9.86 -3.79
CA LEU A 127 -1.27 10.84 -4.83
C LEU A 127 -2.00 10.56 -6.16
N ILE A 128 -2.09 9.30 -6.58
CA ILE A 128 -2.79 8.91 -7.82
C ILE A 128 -4.31 9.18 -7.69
N VAL A 129 -4.91 8.86 -6.54
CA VAL A 129 -6.32 9.23 -6.26
C VAL A 129 -6.53 10.73 -6.39
N ALA A 130 -5.65 11.54 -5.79
CA ALA A 130 -5.71 12.99 -5.91
C ALA A 130 -5.61 13.45 -7.38
N CYS A 131 -4.74 12.80 -8.20
CA CYS A 131 -4.64 13.08 -9.63
C CYS A 131 -5.95 12.76 -10.36
N ALA A 132 -6.65 11.66 -10.02
CA ALA A 132 -7.93 11.30 -10.61
C ALA A 132 -9.03 12.32 -10.25
N LEU A 133 -9.10 12.72 -8.98
CA LEU A 133 -10.15 13.63 -8.47
C LEU A 133 -10.11 15.04 -9.07
N VAL A 134 -8.98 15.48 -9.60
CA VAL A 134 -8.88 16.78 -10.30
C VAL A 134 -9.13 16.69 -11.80
N GLN A 135 -9.33 15.49 -12.35
CA GLN A 135 -9.78 15.33 -13.74
C GLN A 135 -11.29 15.69 -13.84
N PRO A 136 -11.75 16.17 -15.01
CA PRO A 136 -13.18 16.47 -15.21
C PRO A 136 -14.11 15.29 -14.89
N GLU A 137 -13.75 14.09 -15.34
CA GLU A 137 -14.51 12.86 -15.14
C GLU A 137 -14.30 12.24 -13.75
N LYS A 138 -13.28 12.69 -13.00
CA LYS A 138 -12.88 12.14 -11.70
C LYS A 138 -12.61 10.64 -11.75
N LYS A 139 -12.02 10.17 -12.87
CA LYS A 139 -11.75 8.76 -13.12
C LYS A 139 -10.27 8.48 -13.29
N LEU A 140 -9.84 7.32 -12.83
CA LEU A 140 -8.48 6.83 -13.03
C LEU A 140 -8.11 6.65 -14.51
N SER A 141 -9.09 6.34 -15.37
CA SER A 141 -8.89 6.19 -16.82
C SER A 141 -8.38 7.45 -17.51
N SER A 142 -8.60 8.64 -16.91
CA SER A 142 -8.13 9.93 -17.42
C SER A 142 -6.75 10.33 -16.88
N VAL A 143 -6.14 9.52 -16.00
CA VAL A 143 -4.83 9.77 -15.41
C VAL A 143 -3.74 9.09 -16.24
N THR A 144 -2.66 9.80 -16.53
CA THR A 144 -1.47 9.26 -17.22
C THR A 144 -0.25 9.30 -16.30
N VAL A 145 0.77 8.50 -16.63
CA VAL A 145 2.04 8.48 -15.87
C VAL A 145 2.67 9.88 -15.86
N GLU A 146 2.69 10.56 -16.99
CA GLU A 146 3.25 11.91 -17.11
C GLU A 146 2.49 12.92 -16.23
N SER A 147 1.16 12.78 -16.15
CA SER A 147 0.35 13.65 -15.29
C SER A 147 0.66 13.44 -13.81
N VAL A 148 0.86 12.18 -13.38
CA VAL A 148 1.27 11.85 -12.01
C VAL A 148 2.68 12.37 -11.73
N GLN A 149 3.65 12.16 -12.63
CA GLN A 149 5.01 12.69 -12.51
C GLN A 149 5.04 14.22 -12.39
N LYS A 150 4.22 14.92 -13.17
CA LYS A 150 4.08 16.38 -13.07
C LYS A 150 3.54 16.79 -11.71
N LYS A 151 2.51 16.11 -11.21
CA LYS A 151 1.91 16.38 -9.89
C LYS A 151 2.82 15.96 -8.74
N PHE A 152 3.64 14.94 -8.93
CA PHE A 152 4.67 14.54 -7.96
C PHE A 152 5.68 15.67 -7.70
N LYS A 153 6.08 16.40 -8.74
CA LYS A 153 7.01 17.54 -8.64
C LYS A 153 6.36 18.80 -8.04
N ASP A 154 5.04 18.87 -8.04
CA ASP A 154 4.28 19.98 -7.47
C ASP A 154 4.01 19.73 -5.97
N HIS A 155 4.87 20.23 -5.10
CA HIS A 155 4.73 20.07 -3.65
C HIS A 155 3.50 20.81 -3.07
N SER A 156 2.84 21.67 -3.83
CA SER A 156 1.59 22.32 -3.41
C SER A 156 0.35 21.42 -3.63
N PHE A 157 0.48 20.43 -4.53
CA PHE A 157 -0.57 19.47 -4.84
C PHE A 157 -0.52 18.27 -3.90
N ALA A 158 -1.67 17.84 -3.37
CA ALA A 158 -1.78 16.68 -2.46
C ALA A 158 -0.67 16.70 -1.37
N LYS A 159 -0.63 17.77 -0.58
CA LYS A 159 0.44 18.02 0.40
C LYS A 159 0.61 16.92 1.46
N GLY A 160 -0.46 16.13 1.69
CA GLY A 160 -0.43 15.00 2.60
C GLY A 160 0.40 13.83 2.07
N ALA A 161 0.58 13.69 0.75
CA ALA A 161 1.36 12.59 0.20
C ALA A 161 2.87 12.88 0.33
N ASN A 162 3.57 12.05 1.09
CA ASN A 162 5.00 12.18 1.37
C ASN A 162 5.85 11.71 0.19
N ARG A 163 6.46 12.67 -0.54
CA ARG A 163 7.27 12.40 -1.74
C ARG A 163 8.56 11.64 -1.43
N ASP A 164 9.16 11.87 -0.29
CA ASP A 164 10.40 11.19 0.10
C ASP A 164 10.11 9.72 0.41
N GLN A 165 8.96 9.42 1.03
CA GLN A 165 8.47 8.06 1.24
C GLN A 165 8.26 7.34 -0.10
N ILE A 166 7.56 7.96 -1.06
CA ILE A 166 7.37 7.40 -2.41
C ILE A 166 8.71 7.13 -3.10
N LYS A 167 9.69 8.05 -2.99
CA LYS A 167 11.02 7.92 -3.59
C LYS A 167 11.83 6.74 -3.07
N THR A 168 11.51 6.21 -1.90
CA THR A 168 12.19 5.01 -1.39
C THR A 168 12.07 3.81 -2.32
N CYS A 169 11.16 3.85 -3.31
CA CYS A 169 11.08 2.85 -4.37
C CYS A 169 12.39 2.72 -5.15
N GLU A 170 13.15 3.81 -5.33
CA GLU A 170 14.41 3.78 -6.07
C GLU A 170 15.51 3.07 -5.28
N ASP A 171 15.73 3.49 -4.03
CA ASP A 171 16.83 2.97 -3.20
C ASP A 171 16.51 1.63 -2.52
N GLN A 172 15.25 1.42 -2.10
CA GLN A 172 14.87 0.26 -1.31
C GLN A 172 14.24 -0.88 -2.11
N LEU A 173 13.62 -0.57 -3.25
CA LEU A 173 12.98 -1.54 -4.12
C LEU A 173 13.71 -1.75 -5.45
N ASN A 174 14.67 -0.87 -5.78
CA ASN A 174 15.36 -0.86 -7.06
C ASN A 174 14.38 -0.77 -8.26
N ILE A 175 13.34 0.05 -8.10
CA ILE A 175 12.36 0.38 -9.14
C ILE A 175 12.45 1.89 -9.39
N SER A 176 12.59 2.31 -10.66
CA SER A 176 12.55 3.75 -10.98
C SER A 176 11.20 4.36 -10.61
N LEU A 177 11.19 5.64 -10.21
CA LEU A 177 9.94 6.33 -9.87
C LEU A 177 8.90 6.26 -11.01
N GLU A 178 9.35 6.35 -12.26
CA GLU A 178 8.48 6.25 -13.43
C GLU A 178 7.83 4.86 -13.55
N GLU A 179 8.62 3.80 -13.43
CA GLU A 179 8.13 2.41 -13.48
C GLU A 179 7.20 2.11 -12.30
N PHE A 180 7.52 2.62 -11.11
CA PHE A 180 6.69 2.47 -9.92
C PHE A 180 5.33 3.17 -10.07
N ILE A 181 5.31 4.40 -10.59
CA ILE A 181 4.07 5.12 -10.93
C ILE A 181 3.27 4.35 -11.98
N ALA A 182 3.93 3.86 -13.04
CA ALA A 182 3.26 3.14 -14.12
C ALA A 182 2.59 1.84 -13.64
N LEU A 183 3.30 1.05 -12.82
CA LEU A 183 2.78 -0.18 -12.23
C LEU A 183 1.59 0.11 -11.32
N THR A 184 1.73 1.05 -10.40
CA THR A 184 0.68 1.41 -9.43
C THR A 184 -0.55 1.96 -10.15
N LEU A 185 -0.38 2.91 -11.07
CA LEU A 185 -1.49 3.49 -11.84
C LEU A 185 -2.23 2.43 -12.65
N LYS A 186 -1.52 1.57 -13.38
CA LYS A 186 -2.12 0.49 -14.16
C LYS A 186 -2.93 -0.45 -13.27
N THR A 187 -2.39 -0.81 -12.12
CA THR A 187 -3.08 -1.67 -11.14
C THR A 187 -4.36 -1.01 -10.65
N MET A 188 -4.30 0.25 -10.23
CA MET A 188 -5.47 0.98 -9.76
C MET A 188 -6.52 1.16 -10.88
N GLN A 189 -6.10 1.39 -12.12
CA GLN A 189 -7.01 1.45 -13.28
C GLN A 189 -7.71 0.12 -13.54
N THR A 190 -7.02 -1.01 -13.36
CA THR A 190 -7.61 -2.35 -13.50
C THR A 190 -8.71 -2.59 -12.45
N HIS A 191 -8.55 -2.05 -11.25
CA HIS A 191 -9.48 -2.17 -10.12
C HIS A 191 -10.34 -0.90 -9.90
N ALA A 192 -10.46 -0.03 -10.92
CA ALA A 192 -11.14 1.26 -10.79
C ALA A 192 -12.59 1.13 -10.28
N SER A 193 -13.32 0.10 -10.69
CA SER A 193 -14.70 -0.15 -10.23
C SER A 193 -14.79 -0.44 -8.73
N GLU A 194 -13.83 -1.21 -8.18
CA GLU A 194 -13.78 -1.50 -6.74
C GLU A 194 -13.37 -0.26 -5.94
N LEU A 195 -12.52 0.58 -6.52
CA LEU A 195 -12.09 1.85 -5.93
C LEU A 195 -13.12 2.97 -6.08
N GLY A 196 -14.10 2.81 -6.98
CA GLY A 196 -15.13 3.82 -7.27
C GLY A 196 -14.58 5.07 -7.98
N LEU A 197 -13.59 4.89 -8.88
CA LEU A 197 -12.86 5.94 -9.60
C LEU A 197 -12.83 5.71 -11.12
#